data_c6b9771ba9e1cf4223066f1c1d6f1ec0
#
_entry.id   c6b9771ba9e1cf4223066f1c1d6f1ec0
#
_cell.length_a   1.000
_cell.length_b   1.000
_cell.length_c   1.000
_cell.angle_alpha   90.00
_cell.angle_beta   90.00
_cell.angle_gamma   90.00
#
_symmetry.space_group_name_H-M   'P 1'
#
loop_
_entity.id
_entity.type
_entity.pdbx_description
1 polymer ?
#
loop_
_entity_poly.entity_id
_entity_poly.type
_entity_poly.pdbx_seq_one_letter_code
_entity_poly.pdbx_strand_id
1 'polypeptide(L)'
;MALFFTSDTHFGHAGARSLYRRPFASVAAMDAAMRARWNTTVSAADEVWHLGDFALGLGVVARAALLEGLHGRKHLVSGNNDPPDTLALAGWSSVQPYAEVEADGRGAVLCHYAFRTWRNMGRGWLNLHGHSHGRLKPLPRQADVGVDSWDFRPVTLQQIAARRRIRAAPSRLPRISTPGGIG
;
A
#
# COMPACT_ATOMS: atom_id res chain seq x y z
N MET A 1 13.61 -13.80 -1.30
CA MET A 1 12.26 -13.52 -0.76
C MET A 1 12.20 -12.02 -0.49
N ALA A 2 11.38 -11.33 -1.25
CA ALA A 2 11.17 -9.89 -1.08
C ALA A 2 9.83 -9.64 -0.37
N LEU A 3 9.71 -8.47 0.28
CA LEU A 3 8.48 -8.03 0.94
C LEU A 3 7.86 -6.88 0.15
N PHE A 4 6.62 -7.08 -0.29
CA PHE A 4 5.86 -6.13 -1.08
C PHE A 4 4.66 -5.58 -0.31
N PHE A 5 4.20 -4.41 -0.71
CA PHE A 5 3.04 -3.71 -0.16
C PHE A 5 2.14 -3.22 -1.29
N THR A 6 0.84 -3.30 -1.09
CA THR A 6 -0.18 -2.77 -1.99
C THR A 6 -1.47 -2.50 -1.23
N SER A 7 -2.42 -1.82 -1.83
CA SER A 7 -3.77 -1.56 -1.27
C SER A 7 -4.74 -1.17 -2.36
N ASP A 8 -6.03 -1.15 -2.03
CA ASP A 8 -7.08 -0.55 -2.84
C ASP A 8 -7.17 -1.12 -4.26
N THR A 9 -6.95 -2.41 -4.41
CA THR A 9 -7.08 -3.08 -5.71
C THR A 9 -8.50 -3.00 -6.23
N HIS A 10 -9.51 -3.15 -5.37
CA HIS A 10 -10.93 -3.09 -5.73
C HIS A 10 -11.27 -3.97 -6.93
N PHE A 11 -10.75 -5.19 -6.99
CA PHE A 11 -11.06 -6.13 -8.06
C PHE A 11 -12.57 -6.32 -8.21
N GLY A 12 -13.05 -6.34 -9.45
CA GLY A 12 -14.47 -6.48 -9.79
C GLY A 12 -15.33 -5.23 -9.55
N HIS A 13 -14.77 -4.16 -9.01
CA HIS A 13 -15.54 -2.96 -8.65
C HIS A 13 -15.83 -2.08 -9.86
N ALA A 14 -17.07 -2.05 -10.30
CA ALA A 14 -17.50 -1.27 -11.46
C ALA A 14 -17.22 0.24 -11.30
N GLY A 15 -17.45 0.77 -10.09
CA GLY A 15 -17.26 2.19 -9.79
C GLY A 15 -15.81 2.63 -9.70
N ALA A 16 -14.84 1.73 -9.46
CA ALA A 16 -13.45 2.10 -9.22
C ALA A 16 -12.82 2.86 -10.41
N ARG A 17 -13.21 2.53 -11.64
CA ARG A 17 -12.71 3.18 -12.86
C ARG A 17 -13.04 4.67 -12.89
N SER A 18 -14.29 5.03 -12.62
CA SER A 18 -14.75 6.43 -12.65
C SER A 18 -14.35 7.19 -11.38
N LEU A 19 -14.55 6.60 -10.20
CA LEU A 19 -14.23 7.22 -8.91
C LEU A 19 -12.77 7.60 -8.76
N TYR A 20 -11.89 6.71 -9.24
CA TYR A 20 -10.43 6.89 -9.10
C TYR A 20 -9.74 7.24 -10.42
N ARG A 21 -10.53 7.46 -11.50
CA ARG A 21 -10.04 7.82 -12.84
C ARG A 21 -9.01 6.83 -13.38
N ARG A 22 -9.26 5.52 -13.18
CA ARG A 22 -8.37 4.46 -13.65
C ARG A 22 -8.44 4.32 -15.17
N PRO A 23 -7.30 4.29 -15.88
CA PRO A 23 -7.26 4.37 -17.35
C PRO A 23 -7.49 3.00 -18.02
N PHE A 24 -8.59 2.33 -17.70
CA PHE A 24 -8.95 1.04 -18.28
C PHE A 24 -10.29 1.10 -19.00
N ALA A 25 -10.41 0.40 -20.12
CA ALA A 25 -11.62 0.39 -20.93
C ALA A 25 -12.81 -0.32 -20.25
N SER A 26 -12.54 -1.33 -19.41
CA SER A 26 -13.56 -2.10 -18.67
C SER A 26 -13.03 -2.56 -17.31
N VAL A 27 -13.94 -3.05 -16.45
CA VAL A 27 -13.56 -3.70 -15.18
C VAL A 27 -12.71 -4.93 -15.45
N ALA A 28 -13.10 -5.76 -16.41
CA ALA A 28 -12.34 -6.95 -16.80
C ALA A 28 -10.92 -6.60 -17.28
N ALA A 29 -10.75 -5.54 -18.06
CA ALA A 29 -9.45 -5.06 -18.51
C ALA A 29 -8.61 -4.53 -17.32
N MET A 30 -9.24 -3.83 -16.38
CA MET A 30 -8.60 -3.35 -15.15
C MET A 30 -8.09 -4.52 -14.31
N ASP A 31 -8.94 -5.49 -14.04
CA ASP A 31 -8.62 -6.67 -13.21
C ASP A 31 -7.51 -7.51 -13.86
N ALA A 32 -7.61 -7.75 -15.15
CA ALA A 32 -6.59 -8.49 -15.92
C ALA A 32 -5.23 -7.78 -15.87
N ALA A 33 -5.21 -6.46 -16.06
CA ALA A 33 -3.97 -5.67 -16.02
C ALA A 33 -3.33 -5.67 -14.62
N MET A 34 -4.12 -5.47 -13.56
CA MET A 34 -3.62 -5.49 -12.19
C MET A 34 -3.08 -6.87 -11.81
N ARG A 35 -3.80 -7.95 -12.15
CA ARG A 35 -3.34 -9.33 -11.93
C ARG A 35 -2.03 -9.61 -12.66
N ALA A 36 -1.93 -9.22 -13.94
CA ALA A 36 -0.72 -9.42 -14.72
C ALA A 36 0.47 -8.64 -14.13
N ARG A 37 0.28 -7.38 -13.76
CA ARG A 37 1.31 -6.53 -13.14
C ARG A 37 1.73 -7.07 -11.77
N TRP A 38 0.79 -7.55 -10.96
CA TRP A 38 1.09 -8.22 -9.70
C TRP A 38 2.00 -9.44 -9.95
N ASN A 39 1.57 -10.37 -10.79
CA ASN A 39 2.27 -11.63 -11.02
C ASN A 39 3.60 -11.47 -11.77
N THR A 40 3.79 -10.37 -12.51
CA THR A 40 5.09 -10.01 -13.10
C THR A 40 6.04 -9.41 -12.06
N THR A 41 5.50 -8.75 -11.02
CA THR A 41 6.30 -8.06 -9.99
C THR A 41 6.66 -8.99 -8.83
N VAL A 42 5.74 -9.85 -8.43
CA VAL A 42 5.82 -10.73 -7.25
C VAL A 42 6.06 -12.16 -7.71
N SER A 43 7.06 -12.83 -7.17
CA SER A 43 7.30 -14.27 -7.37
C SER A 43 6.52 -15.11 -6.34
N ALA A 44 6.42 -16.43 -6.60
CA ALA A 44 5.78 -17.36 -5.67
C ALA A 44 6.48 -17.43 -4.29
N ALA A 45 7.78 -17.13 -4.24
CA ALA A 45 8.58 -17.14 -3.00
C ALA A 45 8.52 -15.84 -2.19
N ASP A 46 7.88 -14.79 -2.73
CA ASP A 46 7.81 -13.49 -2.07
C ASP A 46 6.62 -13.38 -1.11
N GLU A 47 6.58 -12.29 -0.35
CA GLU A 47 5.55 -11.98 0.62
C GLU A 47 4.89 -10.65 0.29
N VAL A 48 3.56 -10.57 0.41
CA VAL A 48 2.79 -9.37 0.08
C VAL A 48 1.85 -9.01 1.21
N TRP A 49 1.93 -7.78 1.68
CA TRP A 49 0.94 -7.15 2.56
C TRP A 49 -0.03 -6.31 1.74
N HIS A 50 -1.28 -6.76 1.65
CA HIS A 50 -2.38 -6.00 1.08
C HIS A 50 -3.05 -5.18 2.19
N LEU A 51 -3.05 -3.87 2.07
CA LEU A 51 -3.52 -2.96 3.11
C LEU A 51 -5.00 -2.57 2.91
N GLY A 52 -5.84 -3.55 2.56
CA GLY A 52 -7.29 -3.42 2.53
C GLY A 52 -7.89 -2.99 1.19
N ASP A 53 -9.22 -3.15 1.12
CA ASP A 53 -10.03 -2.89 -0.06
C ASP A 53 -9.59 -3.75 -1.26
N PHE A 54 -9.57 -5.08 -1.01
CA PHE A 54 -9.09 -6.08 -1.97
C PHE A 54 -10.03 -6.23 -3.17
N ALA A 55 -11.29 -6.59 -2.93
CA ALA A 55 -12.23 -6.90 -4.02
C ALA A 55 -13.67 -6.55 -3.64
N LEU A 56 -14.33 -5.80 -4.51
CA LEU A 56 -15.70 -5.38 -4.33
C LEU A 56 -16.49 -5.64 -5.62
N GLY A 57 -17.59 -6.37 -5.51
CA GLY A 57 -18.42 -6.72 -6.67
C GLY A 57 -18.18 -8.13 -7.23
N LEU A 58 -17.24 -8.89 -6.68
CA LEU A 58 -17.05 -10.32 -6.96
C LEU A 58 -17.73 -11.19 -5.90
N GLY A 59 -18.36 -12.28 -6.32
CA GLY A 59 -18.82 -13.32 -5.39
C GLY A 59 -17.64 -14.03 -4.70
N VAL A 60 -17.90 -14.68 -3.55
CA VAL A 60 -16.86 -15.30 -2.71
C VAL A 60 -15.98 -16.31 -3.46
N VAL A 61 -16.58 -17.13 -4.32
CA VAL A 61 -15.84 -18.14 -5.12
C VAL A 61 -14.86 -17.46 -6.10
N ALA A 62 -15.33 -16.42 -6.80
CA ALA A 62 -14.48 -15.65 -7.72
C ALA A 62 -13.36 -14.90 -7.00
N ARG A 63 -13.63 -14.37 -5.80
CA ARG A 63 -12.63 -13.75 -4.94
C ARG A 63 -11.57 -14.72 -4.46
N ALA A 64 -11.99 -15.93 -4.05
CA ALA A 64 -11.06 -16.99 -3.65
C ALA A 64 -10.15 -17.41 -4.80
N ALA A 65 -10.71 -17.68 -5.97
CA ALA A 65 -9.94 -18.03 -7.16
C ALA A 65 -8.99 -16.91 -7.62
N LEU A 66 -9.43 -15.65 -7.51
CA LEU A 66 -8.57 -14.50 -7.78
C LEU A 66 -7.38 -14.46 -6.82
N LEU A 67 -7.65 -14.53 -5.50
CA LEU A 67 -6.61 -14.50 -4.47
C LEU A 67 -5.60 -15.64 -4.63
N GLU A 68 -6.07 -16.85 -4.92
CA GLU A 68 -5.21 -18.01 -5.19
C GLU A 68 -4.33 -17.80 -6.43
N GLY A 69 -4.87 -17.16 -7.47
CA GLY A 69 -4.13 -16.88 -8.71
C GLY A 69 -3.14 -15.72 -8.64
N LEU A 70 -3.03 -15.02 -7.49
CA LEU A 70 -2.01 -14.00 -7.25
C LEU A 70 -0.77 -14.64 -6.59
N HIS A 71 0.42 -14.32 -7.11
CA HIS A 71 1.67 -14.84 -6.61
C HIS A 71 2.02 -14.35 -5.20
N GLY A 72 2.86 -15.11 -4.51
CA GLY A 72 3.40 -14.79 -3.20
C GLY A 72 2.53 -15.24 -2.03
N ARG A 73 3.10 -15.22 -0.84
CA ARG A 73 2.38 -15.40 0.43
C ARG A 73 1.70 -14.09 0.81
N LYS A 74 0.39 -14.11 0.95
CA LYS A 74 -0.42 -12.90 1.07
C LYS A 74 -0.97 -12.71 2.47
N HIS A 75 -0.81 -11.50 3.02
CA HIS A 75 -1.36 -11.03 4.29
C HIS A 75 -2.33 -9.88 4.02
N LEU A 76 -3.42 -9.81 4.78
CA LEU A 76 -4.40 -8.74 4.67
C LEU A 76 -4.42 -7.88 5.94
N VAL A 77 -4.23 -6.59 5.77
CA VAL A 77 -4.71 -5.58 6.72
C VAL A 77 -6.09 -5.14 6.23
N SER A 78 -7.13 -5.36 7.04
CA SER A 78 -8.51 -5.12 6.60
C SER A 78 -8.79 -3.66 6.27
N GLY A 79 -9.48 -3.42 5.15
CA GLY A 79 -10.03 -2.13 4.74
C GLY A 79 -11.53 -1.99 5.04
N ASN A 80 -12.08 -0.83 4.76
CA ASN A 80 -13.50 -0.57 5.01
C ASN A 80 -14.44 -1.25 3.99
N ASN A 81 -13.93 -1.65 2.84
CA ASN A 81 -14.68 -2.36 1.81
C ASN A 81 -14.34 -3.87 1.75
N ASP A 82 -13.71 -4.42 2.78
CA ASP A 82 -13.46 -5.86 2.89
C ASP A 82 -14.55 -6.52 3.75
N PRO A 83 -15.57 -7.15 3.15
CA PRO A 83 -16.63 -7.81 3.90
C PRO A 83 -16.12 -9.07 4.61
N PRO A 84 -16.84 -9.60 5.62
CA PRO A 84 -16.41 -10.75 6.41
C PRO A 84 -16.01 -11.97 5.60
N ASP A 85 -16.66 -12.23 4.47
CA ASP A 85 -16.33 -13.33 3.57
C ASP A 85 -15.00 -13.12 2.80
N THR A 86 -14.56 -11.87 2.57
CA THR A 86 -13.21 -11.60 2.10
C THR A 86 -12.15 -11.86 3.18
N LEU A 87 -12.44 -11.47 4.42
CA LEU A 87 -11.53 -11.69 5.55
C LEU A 87 -11.36 -13.19 5.86
N ALA A 88 -12.39 -14.00 5.59
CA ALA A 88 -12.40 -15.45 5.83
C ALA A 88 -11.77 -16.29 4.71
N LEU A 89 -11.28 -15.71 3.63
CA LEU A 89 -10.67 -16.47 2.52
C LEU A 89 -9.41 -17.21 2.98
N ALA A 90 -9.37 -18.52 2.72
CA ALA A 90 -8.26 -19.38 3.11
C ALA A 90 -6.92 -19.05 2.43
N GLY A 91 -6.94 -18.26 1.35
CA GLY A 91 -5.74 -17.82 0.65
C GLY A 91 -4.94 -16.72 1.37
N TRP A 92 -5.44 -16.16 2.46
CA TRP A 92 -4.70 -15.24 3.33
C TRP A 92 -3.87 -16.00 4.36
N SER A 93 -2.59 -15.69 4.46
CA SER A 93 -1.71 -16.23 5.53
C SER A 93 -1.96 -15.58 6.88
N SER A 94 -2.43 -14.34 6.91
CA SER A 94 -2.96 -13.67 8.09
C SER A 94 -3.92 -12.56 7.70
N VAL A 95 -4.86 -12.23 8.62
CA VAL A 95 -5.80 -11.12 8.49
C VAL A 95 -5.85 -10.36 9.81
N GLN A 96 -5.65 -9.06 9.75
CA GLN A 96 -5.65 -8.20 10.94
C GLN A 96 -5.92 -6.74 10.58
N PRO A 97 -6.42 -5.88 11.49
CA PRO A 97 -6.68 -4.48 11.18
C PRO A 97 -5.43 -3.60 11.21
N TYR A 98 -4.31 -4.12 11.75
CA TYR A 98 -3.05 -3.42 11.99
C TYR A 98 -1.89 -4.40 12.00
N ALA A 99 -0.76 -4.01 11.46
CA ALA A 99 0.46 -4.80 11.54
C ALA A 99 1.72 -3.93 11.70
N GLU A 100 2.77 -4.53 12.20
CA GLU A 100 4.11 -3.98 12.23
C GLU A 100 5.05 -4.95 11.55
N VAL A 101 5.87 -4.45 10.66
CA VAL A 101 6.84 -5.26 9.91
C VAL A 101 8.21 -4.58 9.90
N GLU A 102 9.24 -5.38 9.79
CA GLU A 102 10.61 -4.91 9.55
C GLU A 102 11.17 -5.61 8.32
N ALA A 103 11.71 -4.82 7.39
CA ALA A 103 12.37 -5.31 6.19
C ALA A 103 13.53 -4.38 5.82
N ASP A 104 14.64 -4.95 5.36
CA ASP A 104 15.83 -4.20 4.93
C ASP A 104 16.34 -3.18 5.99
N GLY A 105 16.25 -3.54 7.28
CA GLY A 105 16.63 -2.69 8.40
C GLY A 105 15.71 -1.49 8.64
N ARG A 106 14.49 -1.51 8.10
CA ARG A 106 13.48 -0.46 8.27
C ARG A 106 12.19 -1.03 8.81
N GLY A 107 11.63 -0.36 9.80
CA GLY A 107 10.30 -0.68 10.32
C GLY A 107 9.20 0.07 9.59
N ALA A 108 8.04 -0.57 9.48
CA ALA A 108 6.83 0.03 8.99
C ALA A 108 5.61 -0.39 9.83
N VAL A 109 4.73 0.56 10.07
CA VAL A 109 3.39 0.35 10.61
C VAL A 109 2.42 0.32 9.45
N LEU A 110 1.60 -0.72 9.39
CA LEU A 110 0.64 -1.00 8.34
C LEU A 110 -0.78 -0.81 8.88
N CYS A 111 -1.56 0.00 8.21
CA CYS A 111 -2.98 0.17 8.46
C CYS A 111 -3.66 0.61 7.16
N HIS A 112 -4.93 0.27 6.98
CA HIS A 112 -5.67 0.77 5.82
C HIS A 112 -5.76 2.30 5.82
N TYR A 113 -5.91 2.91 6.99
CA TYR A 113 -5.99 4.36 7.15
C TYR A 113 -4.63 5.01 7.45
N ALA A 114 -4.44 6.24 7.00
CA ALA A 114 -3.29 7.07 7.31
C ALA A 114 -3.32 7.55 8.77
N PHE A 115 -2.24 7.34 9.51
CA PHE A 115 -2.13 7.77 10.90
C PHE A 115 -1.57 9.20 11.03
N ARG A 116 -2.00 9.92 12.05
CA ARG A 116 -1.40 11.18 12.47
C ARG A 116 -0.07 10.95 13.19
N THR A 117 -0.01 9.90 14.00
CA THR A 117 1.18 9.41 14.72
C THR A 117 1.17 7.89 14.74
N TRP A 118 2.33 7.25 14.83
CA TRP A 118 2.46 5.80 14.87
C TRP A 118 3.69 5.38 15.67
N ARG A 119 3.77 4.10 16.01
CA ARG A 119 4.88 3.52 16.76
C ARG A 119 6.21 3.79 16.06
N ASN A 120 7.22 4.16 16.84
CA ASN A 120 8.57 4.43 16.37
C ASN A 120 8.68 5.49 15.24
N MET A 121 7.67 6.37 15.07
CA MET A 121 7.73 7.48 14.11
C MET A 121 9.01 8.32 14.30
N GLY A 122 9.37 8.64 15.56
CA GLY A 122 10.60 9.38 15.90
C GLY A 122 11.88 8.62 15.57
N ARG A 123 11.84 7.29 15.52
CA ARG A 123 12.94 6.40 15.17
C ARG A 123 13.04 6.07 13.67
N GLY A 124 12.22 6.72 12.84
CA GLY A 124 12.30 6.59 11.38
C GLY A 124 11.39 5.53 10.77
N TRP A 125 10.53 4.87 11.55
CA TRP A 125 9.54 3.94 11.00
C TRP A 125 8.57 4.64 10.07
N LEU A 126 8.15 3.91 9.04
CA LEU A 126 7.16 4.39 8.07
C LEU A 126 5.74 4.05 8.57
N ASN A 127 4.76 4.86 8.18
CA ASN A 127 3.37 4.44 8.12
C ASN A 127 2.99 4.19 6.66
N LEU A 128 2.65 2.95 6.33
CA LEU A 128 2.12 2.56 5.03
C LEU A 128 0.62 2.41 5.14
N HIS A 129 -0.11 2.98 4.19
CA HIS A 129 -1.57 3.00 4.19
C HIS A 129 -2.15 2.91 2.78
N GLY A 130 -3.45 2.72 2.69
CA GLY A 130 -4.26 2.84 1.50
C GLY A 130 -5.33 3.92 1.63
N HIS A 131 -6.56 3.56 1.27
CA HIS A 131 -7.81 4.32 1.42
C HIS A 131 -7.87 5.66 0.66
N SER A 132 -6.79 6.39 0.59
CA SER A 132 -6.77 7.75 0.04
C SER A 132 -6.58 7.84 -1.47
N HIS A 133 -6.26 6.73 -2.15
CA HIS A 133 -6.05 6.68 -3.61
C HIS A 133 -5.13 7.79 -4.12
N GLY A 134 -4.05 8.08 -3.38
CA GLY A 134 -3.09 9.13 -3.70
C GLY A 134 -3.57 10.57 -3.48
N ARG A 135 -4.76 10.78 -2.94
CA ARG A 135 -5.36 12.12 -2.76
C ARG A 135 -4.97 12.81 -1.45
N LEU A 136 -4.45 12.05 -0.49
CA LEU A 136 -4.01 12.62 0.78
C LEU A 136 -2.63 13.27 0.61
N LYS A 137 -2.47 14.50 1.15
CA LYS A 137 -1.16 15.13 1.25
C LYS A 137 -0.27 14.34 2.22
N PRO A 138 0.83 13.77 1.76
CA PRO A 138 1.64 12.88 2.59
C PRO A 138 2.35 13.65 3.71
N LEU A 139 2.37 13.07 4.90
CA LEU A 139 3.27 13.47 5.98
C LEU A 139 4.70 12.88 5.75
N PRO A 140 5.73 13.45 6.39
CA PRO A 140 7.03 12.79 6.46
C PRO A 140 6.90 11.34 6.97
N ARG A 141 7.59 10.40 6.34
CA ARG A 141 7.57 8.96 6.71
C ARG A 141 6.21 8.26 6.60
N GLN A 142 5.27 8.80 5.85
CA GLN A 142 3.98 8.22 5.55
C GLN A 142 3.86 7.99 4.03
N ALA A 143 3.36 6.85 3.59
CA ALA A 143 3.21 6.53 2.17
C ALA A 143 1.90 5.79 1.90
N ASP A 144 1.15 6.28 0.92
CA ASP A 144 0.06 5.56 0.28
C ASP A 144 0.64 4.48 -0.65
N VAL A 145 0.28 3.22 -0.39
CA VAL A 145 0.70 2.06 -1.20
C VAL A 145 -0.43 1.55 -2.10
N GLY A 146 -1.54 2.29 -2.16
CA GLY A 146 -2.65 1.99 -3.05
C GLY A 146 -2.21 1.96 -4.51
N VAL A 147 -2.80 1.03 -5.27
CA VAL A 147 -2.44 0.76 -6.68
C VAL A 147 -2.50 2.00 -7.57
N ASP A 148 -3.37 2.96 -7.25
CA ASP A 148 -3.52 4.22 -8.00
C ASP A 148 -2.28 5.12 -7.91
N SER A 149 -1.45 4.91 -6.89
CA SER A 149 -0.19 5.63 -6.67
C SER A 149 1.03 4.93 -7.28
N TRP A 150 0.92 3.65 -7.70
CA TRP A 150 2.06 2.81 -8.01
C TRP A 150 1.91 2.00 -9.31
N ASP A 151 1.32 2.59 -10.32
CA ASP A 151 1.14 1.96 -11.63
C ASP A 151 0.48 0.57 -11.53
N PHE A 152 -0.53 0.45 -10.65
CA PHE A 152 -1.35 -0.75 -10.45
C PHE A 152 -0.54 -2.02 -10.13
N ARG A 153 0.53 -1.91 -9.34
CA ARG A 153 1.39 -3.03 -8.93
C ARG A 153 1.86 -2.91 -7.49
N PRO A 154 2.19 -4.02 -6.82
CA PRO A 154 2.84 -4.02 -5.50
C PRO A 154 4.23 -3.39 -5.54
N VAL A 155 4.68 -2.83 -4.41
CA VAL A 155 5.96 -2.10 -4.26
C VAL A 155 6.70 -2.52 -3.01
N THR A 156 8.03 -2.39 -3.02
CA THR A 156 8.90 -2.65 -1.86
C THR A 156 9.16 -1.40 -1.03
N LEU A 157 9.64 -1.57 0.21
CA LEU A 157 10.09 -0.44 1.05
C LEU A 157 11.20 0.37 0.38
N GLN A 158 12.08 -0.29 -0.37
CA GLN A 158 13.16 0.36 -1.10
C GLN A 158 12.61 1.31 -2.19
N GLN A 159 11.64 0.85 -2.97
CA GLN A 159 10.98 1.67 -4.00
C GLN A 159 10.23 2.86 -3.38
N ILE A 160 9.52 2.64 -2.27
CA ILE A 160 8.84 3.70 -1.52
C ILE A 160 9.84 4.76 -1.05
N ALA A 161 10.96 4.34 -0.47
CA ALA A 161 12.01 5.23 0.02
C ALA A 161 12.69 6.02 -1.11
N ALA A 162 12.97 5.38 -2.24
CA ALA A 162 13.59 6.02 -3.41
C ALA A 162 12.69 7.12 -3.99
N ARG A 163 11.39 6.85 -4.16
CA ARG A 163 10.41 7.85 -4.66
C ARG A 163 10.33 9.08 -3.75
N ARG A 164 10.53 8.92 -2.44
CA ARG A 164 10.53 10.02 -1.47
C ARG A 164 11.77 10.88 -1.55
N ARG A 165 12.96 10.30 -1.79
CA ARG A 165 14.19 11.06 -1.97
C ARG A 165 14.10 12.01 -3.17
N ILE A 166 13.43 11.60 -4.24
CA ILE A 166 13.20 12.43 -5.44
C ILE A 166 12.22 13.59 -5.14
N ARG A 167 11.27 13.40 -4.22
CA ARG A 167 10.27 14.42 -3.85
C ARG A 167 10.69 15.34 -2.70
N ALA A 168 11.67 14.94 -1.90
CA ALA A 168 12.22 15.77 -0.84
C ALA A 168 13.26 16.71 -1.45
N ALA A 169 12.83 17.87 -1.92
CA ALA A 169 13.76 18.98 -2.15
C ALA A 169 14.53 19.25 -0.85
N PRO A 170 15.84 19.56 -0.91
CA PRO A 170 16.63 19.83 0.28
C PRO A 170 16.04 21.04 1.01
N SER A 171 15.48 20.83 2.21
CA SER A 171 15.12 21.92 3.11
C SER A 171 16.43 22.52 3.64
N ARG A 172 16.97 23.49 2.93
CA ARG A 172 17.93 24.43 3.50
C ARG A 172 17.12 25.34 4.41
N LEU A 173 16.97 25.00 5.69
CA LEU A 173 16.68 25.99 6.70
C LEU A 173 17.91 26.90 6.77
N PRO A 174 17.76 28.22 6.62
CA PRO A 174 18.88 29.14 6.85
C PRO A 174 19.32 28.96 8.31
N ARG A 175 20.62 28.79 8.54
CA ARG A 175 21.19 28.84 9.87
C ARG A 175 20.93 30.26 10.39
N ILE A 176 20.13 30.36 11.44
CA ILE A 176 19.99 31.60 12.21
C ILE A 176 21.35 31.79 12.89
N SER A 177 22.16 32.68 12.34
CA SER A 177 23.35 33.17 13.04
C SER A 177 22.89 33.95 14.26
N THR A 178 23.18 33.46 15.43
CA THR A 178 23.05 34.20 16.68
C THR A 178 23.94 35.45 16.60
N PRO A 179 23.41 36.67 16.82
CA PRO A 179 24.27 37.84 16.96
C PRO A 179 25.18 37.65 18.17
N GLY A 180 26.47 37.83 17.94
CA GLY A 180 27.48 37.76 19.00
C GLY A 180 27.09 38.72 20.14
N GLY A 181 27.15 38.21 21.36
CA GLY A 181 27.06 39.03 22.58
C GLY A 181 28.17 40.06 22.59
N ILE A 182 27.77 41.32 22.82
CA ILE A 182 28.68 42.41 23.15
C ILE A 182 29.00 42.23 24.63
N GLY A 183 30.30 42.11 24.92
CA GLY A 183 30.86 42.06 26.26
C GLY A 183 30.78 43.35 27.05
#